data_0178cfb35f3537f72b730171ad52fc00
#
_entry.id   0178cfb35f3537f72b730171ad52fc00
#
_cell.length_a   1.000
_cell.length_b   1.000
_cell.length_c   1.000
_cell.angle_alpha   90.00
_cell.angle_beta   90.00
_cell.angle_gamma   90.00
#
_symmetry.space_group_name_H-M   'P 1'
#
loop_
_entity.id
_entity.type
_entity.pdbx_description
1 polymer ?
#
loop_
_entity_poly.entity_id
_entity_poly.type
_entity_poly.pdbx_seq_one_letter_code
_entity_poly.pdbx_strand_id
1 'polypeptide(L)'
;MNIALITDAGTPGISDPGEELVKMCYEAGITVTSLPGAAACITALTLSGLSTRRFAFEAFLPTDKKEREEVLKEMAAETRTIVMYEHRIV
;
A
#
# COMPACT_ATOMS: atom_id res chain seq x y z
N MET A 1 -5.41 -23.40 15.77
CA MET A 1 -6.32 -22.93 14.71
C MET A 1 -5.49 -22.21 13.64
N ASN A 2 -5.74 -22.53 12.39
CA ASN A 2 -5.11 -21.86 11.24
C ASN A 2 -6.12 -20.92 10.60
N ILE A 3 -5.68 -19.70 10.28
CA ILE A 3 -6.54 -18.68 9.67
C ILE A 3 -5.88 -18.21 8.38
N ALA A 4 -6.67 -18.12 7.30
CA ALA A 4 -6.23 -17.54 6.03
C ALA A 4 -6.95 -16.20 5.84
N LEU A 5 -6.17 -15.14 5.62
CA LEU A 5 -6.68 -13.83 5.23
C LEU A 5 -6.60 -13.71 3.72
N ILE A 6 -7.70 -13.36 3.10
CA ILE A 6 -7.78 -13.17 1.65
C ILE A 6 -8.30 -11.78 1.32
N THR A 7 -8.05 -11.33 0.10
CA THR A 7 -8.58 -10.07 -0.43
C THR A 7 -9.29 -10.33 -1.75
N ASP A 8 -10.08 -9.37 -2.20
CA ASP A 8 -10.76 -9.46 -3.49
C ASP A 8 -9.77 -9.32 -4.66
N ALA A 9 -8.67 -8.62 -4.44
CA ALA A 9 -7.67 -8.38 -5.49
C ALA A 9 -6.30 -8.14 -4.89
N GLY A 10 -5.29 -8.81 -5.44
CA GLY A 10 -3.89 -8.61 -5.11
C GLY A 10 -3.46 -9.14 -3.75
N THR A 11 -2.26 -8.74 -3.35
CA THR A 11 -1.65 -9.15 -2.08
C THR A 11 -2.31 -8.42 -0.92
N PRO A 12 -2.76 -9.14 0.13
CA PRO A 12 -3.34 -8.49 1.31
C PRO A 12 -2.28 -7.81 2.18
N GLY A 13 -2.72 -6.96 3.08
CA GLY A 13 -1.87 -6.32 4.08
C GLY A 13 -1.23 -5.01 3.66
N ILE A 14 -1.41 -4.59 2.40
CA ILE A 14 -0.94 -3.30 1.88
C ILE A 14 -2.17 -2.44 1.58
N SER A 15 -2.34 -1.33 2.32
CA SER A 15 -3.53 -0.47 2.21
C SER A 15 -4.83 -1.26 2.39
N ASP A 16 -4.83 -2.15 3.34
CA ASP A 16 -5.84 -3.19 3.51
C ASP A 16 -6.04 -3.44 5.02
N PRO A 17 -7.27 -3.72 5.49
CA PRO A 17 -7.52 -3.99 6.90
C PRO A 17 -6.70 -5.14 7.49
N GLY A 18 -6.17 -6.02 6.67
CA GLY A 18 -5.29 -7.10 7.09
C GLY A 18 -4.06 -6.66 7.86
N GLU A 19 -3.61 -5.42 7.68
CA GLU A 19 -2.49 -4.85 8.41
C GLU A 19 -2.72 -4.91 9.94
N GLU A 20 -3.91 -4.53 10.37
CA GLU A 20 -4.29 -4.59 11.80
C GLU A 20 -4.28 -6.02 12.33
N LEU A 21 -4.81 -6.96 11.57
CA LEU A 21 -4.84 -8.36 11.97
C LEU A 21 -3.43 -8.93 12.12
N VAL A 22 -2.54 -8.63 11.18
CA VAL A 22 -1.14 -9.08 11.25
C VAL A 22 -0.46 -8.52 12.49
N LYS A 23 -0.66 -7.24 12.77
CA LYS A 23 -0.12 -6.59 13.97
C LYS A 23 -0.59 -7.28 15.26
N MET A 24 -1.89 -7.58 15.34
CA MET A 24 -2.46 -8.29 16.47
C MET A 24 -1.86 -9.69 16.62
N CYS A 25 -1.61 -10.38 15.52
CA CYS A 25 -0.97 -11.70 15.54
C CYS A 25 0.44 -11.62 16.12
N TYR A 26 1.24 -10.64 15.72
CA TYR A 26 2.58 -10.46 16.29
C TYR A 26 2.54 -10.15 17.78
N GLU A 27 1.62 -9.31 18.21
CA GLU A 27 1.44 -8.98 19.63
C GLU A 27 1.03 -10.21 20.46
N ALA A 28 0.27 -11.12 19.86
CA ALA A 28 -0.18 -12.36 20.50
C ALA A 28 0.80 -13.52 20.34
N GLY A 29 1.94 -13.34 19.68
CA GLY A 29 2.92 -14.40 19.44
C GLY A 29 2.48 -15.45 18.43
N ILE A 30 1.53 -15.12 17.56
CA ILE A 30 1.03 -16.01 16.51
C ILE A 30 1.91 -15.87 15.26
N THR A 31 2.34 -17.01 14.71
CA THR A 31 3.14 -17.02 13.49
C THR A 31 2.31 -16.59 12.28
N VAL A 32 2.86 -15.64 11.51
CA VAL A 32 2.25 -15.12 10.29
C VAL A 32 3.17 -15.42 9.12
N THR A 33 2.58 -15.84 8.00
CA THR A 33 3.28 -16.03 6.73
C THR A 33 2.49 -15.37 5.61
N SER A 34 3.16 -15.01 4.53
CA SER A 34 2.54 -14.38 3.37
C SER A 34 2.91 -15.16 2.11
N LEU A 35 1.96 -15.29 1.22
CA LEU A 35 2.20 -15.88 -0.10
C LEU A 35 2.49 -14.79 -1.11
N PRO A 36 3.48 -14.95 -2.01
CA PRO A 36 3.70 -13.99 -3.09
C PRO A 36 2.48 -13.91 -4.00
N GLY A 37 2.19 -12.72 -4.46
CA GLY A 37 1.03 -12.51 -5.34
C GLY A 37 1.12 -11.19 -6.08
N ALA A 38 0.08 -10.90 -6.84
CA ALA A 38 -0.02 -9.67 -7.61
C ALA A 38 -0.08 -8.44 -6.72
N ALA A 39 0.67 -7.39 -7.09
CA ALA A 39 0.66 -6.09 -6.42
C ALA A 39 0.64 -5.01 -7.50
N ALA A 40 -0.47 -4.26 -7.57
CA ALA A 40 -0.66 -3.24 -8.61
C ALA A 40 0.44 -2.17 -8.59
N CYS A 41 0.89 -1.76 -7.41
CA CYS A 41 1.95 -0.75 -7.28
C CYS A 41 3.27 -1.20 -7.91
N ILE A 42 3.64 -2.45 -7.76
CA ILE A 42 4.86 -3.00 -8.36
C ILE A 42 4.71 -3.10 -9.87
N THR A 43 3.57 -3.58 -10.35
CA THR A 43 3.29 -3.65 -11.79
C THR A 43 3.35 -2.26 -12.44
N ALA A 44 2.72 -1.26 -11.83
CA ALA A 44 2.77 0.11 -12.31
C ALA A 44 4.20 0.65 -12.36
N LEU A 45 4.97 0.40 -11.32
CA LEU A 45 6.35 0.84 -11.22
C LEU A 45 7.22 0.24 -12.33
N THR A 46 7.06 -1.05 -12.63
CA THR A 46 7.83 -1.72 -13.68
C THR A 46 7.51 -1.18 -15.07
N LEU A 47 6.29 -0.68 -15.29
CA LEU A 47 5.84 -0.15 -16.58
C LEU A 47 6.06 1.36 -16.72
N SER A 48 6.42 2.04 -15.64
CA SER A 48 6.45 3.52 -15.61
C SER A 48 7.59 4.15 -16.41
N GLY A 49 8.69 3.42 -16.58
CA GLY A 49 9.91 4.01 -17.15
C GLY A 49 10.65 4.95 -16.18
N LEU A 50 10.17 5.12 -14.96
CA LEU A 50 10.80 5.93 -13.94
C LEU A 50 11.79 5.09 -13.12
N SER A 51 12.58 5.76 -12.25
CA SER A 51 13.54 5.05 -11.41
C SER A 51 12.84 4.06 -10.48
N THR A 52 13.26 2.81 -10.52
CA THR A 52 12.77 1.74 -9.64
C THR A 52 13.71 1.42 -8.50
N ARG A 53 14.90 2.06 -8.47
CA ARG A 53 15.91 1.80 -7.45
C ARG A 53 15.47 2.26 -6.07
N ARG A 54 14.81 3.39 -6.02
CA ARG A 54 14.24 3.94 -4.79
C ARG A 54 12.89 4.54 -5.14
N PHE A 55 11.86 4.19 -4.38
CA PHE A 55 10.53 4.73 -4.59
C PHE A 55 9.78 4.84 -3.28
N ALA A 56 8.78 5.71 -3.25
CA ALA A 56 7.90 5.92 -2.11
C ALA A 56 6.49 5.48 -2.49
N PHE A 57 5.81 4.78 -1.60
CA PHE A 57 4.43 4.36 -1.78
C PHE A 57 3.52 5.22 -0.90
N GLU A 58 2.60 5.93 -1.57
CA GLU A 58 1.51 6.64 -0.93
C GLU A 58 0.24 5.91 -1.30
N ALA A 59 -0.45 5.32 -0.35
CA ALA A 59 -1.61 4.48 -0.64
C ALA A 59 -2.69 5.26 -1.39
N PHE A 60 -3.53 5.97 -0.67
CA PHE A 60 -4.58 6.82 -1.23
C PHE A 60 -4.44 8.24 -0.69
N LEU A 61 -4.70 9.23 -1.54
CA LEU A 61 -4.77 10.59 -1.05
C LEU A 61 -5.94 10.73 -0.07
N PRO A 62 -5.77 11.49 1.02
CA PRO A 62 -6.88 11.79 1.91
C PRO A 62 -8.02 12.48 1.16
N THR A 63 -9.25 12.14 1.53
CA THR A 63 -10.45 12.78 0.94
C THR A 63 -10.69 14.17 1.52
N ASP A 64 -10.23 14.43 2.76
CA ASP A 64 -10.29 15.74 3.36
C ASP A 64 -9.35 16.71 2.62
N LYS A 65 -9.88 17.85 2.21
CA LYS A 65 -9.14 18.82 1.40
C LYS A 65 -7.85 19.30 2.08
N LYS A 66 -7.91 19.61 3.36
CA LYS A 66 -6.77 20.12 4.12
C LYS A 66 -5.66 19.08 4.24
N GLU A 67 -6.02 17.85 4.63
CA GLU A 67 -5.07 16.75 4.75
C GLU A 67 -4.46 16.40 3.39
N ARG A 68 -5.27 16.41 2.33
CA ARG A 68 -4.80 16.16 0.98
C ARG A 68 -3.78 17.19 0.52
N GLU A 69 -4.02 18.48 0.81
CA GLU A 69 -3.07 19.55 0.48
C GLU A 69 -1.74 19.38 1.22
N GLU A 70 -1.78 18.98 2.49
CA GLU A 70 -0.57 18.70 3.27
C GLU A 70 0.24 17.56 2.67
N VAL A 71 -0.42 16.44 2.31
CA VAL A 71 0.23 15.30 1.68
C VAL A 71 0.82 15.69 0.32
N LEU A 72 0.09 16.46 -0.48
CA LEU A 72 0.58 16.93 -1.78
C LEU A 72 1.82 17.82 -1.64
N LYS A 73 1.90 18.63 -0.61
CA LYS A 73 3.10 19.44 -0.32
C LYS A 73 4.30 18.55 0.02
N GLU A 74 4.09 17.53 0.82
CA GLU A 74 5.15 16.56 1.15
C GLU A 74 5.61 15.82 -0.08
N MET A 75 4.67 15.41 -0.96
CA MET A 75 4.99 14.73 -2.20
C MET A 75 5.78 15.61 -3.17
N ALA A 76 5.50 16.91 -3.21
CA ALA A 76 6.23 17.86 -4.05
C ALA A 76 7.71 17.99 -3.65
N ALA A 77 8.05 17.72 -2.39
CA ALA A 77 9.41 17.70 -1.89
C ALA A 77 10.10 16.34 -2.04
N GLU A 78 9.37 15.31 -2.43
CA GLU A 78 9.90 13.95 -2.59
C GLU A 78 10.70 13.84 -3.88
N THR A 79 11.94 13.33 -3.78
CA THR A 79 12.82 13.16 -4.93
C THR A 79 12.78 11.75 -5.51
N ARG A 80 12.22 10.79 -4.77
CA ARG A 80 12.06 9.42 -5.25
C ARG A 80 10.84 9.30 -6.14
N THR A 81 10.80 8.25 -6.96
CA THR A 81 9.59 7.90 -7.70
C THR A 81 8.45 7.64 -6.71
N ILE A 82 7.30 8.26 -6.95
CA ILE A 82 6.13 8.11 -6.08
C ILE A 82 5.11 7.20 -6.78
N VAL A 83 4.62 6.21 -6.05
CA VAL A 83 3.53 5.34 -6.50
C VAL A 83 2.36 5.53 -5.55
N MET A 84 1.18 5.75 -6.11
CA MET A 84 -0.02 5.97 -5.33
C MET A 84 -1.21 5.25 -5.94
N TYR A 85 -2.20 4.97 -5.10
CA TYR A 85 -3.49 4.42 -5.54
C TYR A 85 -4.55 5.51 -5.60
N GLU A 86 -5.51 5.34 -6.48
CA GLU A 86 -6.65 6.21 -6.59
C GLU A 86 -7.94 5.40 -6.49
N HIS A 87 -8.90 5.92 -5.72
CA HIS A 87 -10.23 5.33 -5.68
C HIS A 87 -10.95 5.60 -6.99
N ARG A 88 -11.53 4.55 -7.56
CA ARG A 88 -12.38 4.70 -8.72
C ARG A 88 -13.76 5.13 -8.25
N ILE A 89 -14.20 6.29 -8.72
CA ILE A 89 -15.57 6.76 -8.53
C ILE A 89 -16.41 6.17 -9.65
N VAL A 90 -17.42 5.36 -9.26
CA VAL A 90 -18.34 4.73 -10.21
C VAL A 90 -19.64 5.49 -10.21
#